data_f2ff3bd5ff260c619d3beed220f5c8b5
#
_entry.id   f2ff3bd5ff260c619d3beed220f5c8b5
#
_cell.length_a   1.000
_cell.length_b   1.000
_cell.length_c   1.000
_cell.angle_alpha   90.00
_cell.angle_beta   90.00
_cell.angle_gamma   90.00
#
_symmetry.space_group_name_H-M   'P 1'
#
loop_
_entity.id
_entity.type
_entity.pdbx_description
1 polymer ?
#
loop_
_entity_poly.entity_id
_entity_poly.type
_entity_poly.pdbx_seq_one_letter_code
_entity_poly.pdbx_strand_id
1 'polypeptide(L)'
;MTTPTILAVSRSAAHGFAKQPQPHIHLLASEGVEGDAHRGATTQHLYLKRKDPRQLNLCQVHLFAAEMLDELAAKGFTLGPGEIGENILTRGLDLLTLPLGTQLHLGAEAIVEVTGLRTPCSQIDGYRSGLQQHLWGQRDAAGKKTRRAGIMSVVLRGGIVAPGDALRVTLPPLPHRALGPV
;
A
#
# COMPACT_ATOMS: atom_id res chain seq x y z
N MET A 1 -8.18 -18.21 -14.44
CA MET A 1 -7.46 -17.20 -13.65
C MET A 1 -8.52 -16.29 -13.03
N THR A 2 -8.51 -16.14 -11.71
CA THR A 2 -9.45 -15.23 -11.04
C THR A 2 -9.02 -13.78 -11.30
N THR A 3 -9.98 -12.92 -11.64
CA THR A 3 -9.72 -11.49 -11.80
C THR A 3 -9.28 -10.90 -10.44
N PRO A 4 -8.17 -10.14 -10.38
CA PRO A 4 -7.79 -9.47 -9.15
C PRO A 4 -8.89 -8.52 -8.67
N THR A 5 -9.13 -8.49 -7.35
CA THR A 5 -10.21 -7.72 -6.74
C THR A 5 -9.74 -6.96 -5.50
N ILE A 6 -10.49 -5.94 -5.14
CA ILE A 6 -10.37 -5.21 -3.88
C ILE A 6 -11.25 -5.89 -2.84
N LEU A 7 -10.65 -6.36 -1.74
CA LEU A 7 -11.39 -7.02 -0.65
C LEU A 7 -11.90 -6.04 0.40
N ALA A 8 -11.10 -5.00 0.68
CA ALA A 8 -11.46 -3.99 1.67
C ALA A 8 -10.74 -2.67 1.37
N VAL A 9 -11.32 -1.59 1.85
CA VAL A 9 -10.73 -0.26 1.83
C VAL A 9 -10.78 0.36 3.21
N SER A 10 -9.72 1.10 3.59
CA SER A 10 -9.56 1.62 4.95
C SER A 10 -8.94 3.02 4.94
N ARG A 11 -9.30 3.84 5.94
CA ARG A 11 -8.68 5.15 6.17
C ARG A 11 -8.64 5.49 7.66
N SER A 12 -7.79 6.44 8.04
CA SER A 12 -7.75 7.03 9.38
C SER A 12 -7.50 8.52 9.28
N ALA A 13 -8.34 9.32 9.94
CA ALA A 13 -8.15 10.77 10.01
C ALA A 13 -7.00 11.17 10.94
N ALA A 14 -6.56 10.27 11.82
CA ALA A 14 -5.45 10.49 12.73
C ALA A 14 -4.21 9.70 12.29
N HIS A 15 -3.02 10.24 12.59
CA HIS A 15 -1.76 9.51 12.46
C HIS A 15 -1.72 8.36 13.47
N GLY A 16 -2.07 7.16 13.01
CA GLY A 16 -2.02 5.91 13.76
C GLY A 16 -1.49 4.80 12.88
N PHE A 17 -1.16 3.64 13.47
CA PHE A 17 -0.67 2.52 12.68
C PHE A 17 -1.81 1.84 11.90
N ALA A 18 -2.90 1.49 12.60
CA ALA A 18 -4.06 0.85 11.99
C ALA A 18 -5.05 1.86 11.40
N LYS A 19 -5.76 1.45 10.37
CA LYS A 19 -6.83 2.20 9.71
C LYS A 19 -8.16 1.48 9.90
N GLN A 20 -9.26 2.22 9.79
CA GLN A 20 -10.61 1.69 9.95
C GLN A 20 -11.21 1.32 8.60
N PRO A 21 -11.75 0.10 8.44
CA PRO A 21 -12.48 -0.29 7.23
C PRO A 21 -13.63 0.67 6.93
N GLN A 22 -13.85 0.92 5.64
CA GLN A 22 -14.87 1.82 5.13
C GLN A 22 -15.71 1.07 4.07
N PRO A 23 -16.98 1.47 3.87
CA PRO A 23 -17.77 0.93 2.75
C PRO A 23 -17.21 1.36 1.38
N HIS A 24 -16.55 2.49 1.32
CA HIS A 24 -15.80 2.99 0.16
C HIS A 24 -14.81 4.07 0.63
N ILE A 25 -13.81 4.34 -0.21
CA ILE A 25 -12.91 5.49 -0.07
C ILE A 25 -12.94 6.32 -1.34
N HIS A 26 -12.72 7.63 -1.23
CA HIS A 26 -12.56 8.52 -2.38
C HIS A 26 -11.09 8.85 -2.55
N LEU A 27 -10.54 8.53 -3.72
CA LEU A 27 -9.18 8.90 -4.11
C LEU A 27 -9.20 10.26 -4.79
N LEU A 28 -8.29 11.14 -4.39
CA LEU A 28 -8.12 12.48 -4.95
C LEU A 28 -6.80 12.53 -5.72
N ALA A 29 -6.86 12.97 -6.98
CA ALA A 29 -5.69 13.05 -7.85
C ALA A 29 -4.57 13.88 -7.21
N SER A 30 -3.36 13.35 -7.22
CA SER A 30 -2.14 13.96 -6.65
C SER A 30 -2.15 14.18 -5.13
N GLU A 31 -3.19 13.74 -4.41
CA GLU A 31 -3.29 13.95 -2.96
C GLU A 31 -3.39 12.63 -2.17
N GLY A 32 -4.14 11.64 -2.66
CA GLY A 32 -4.35 10.37 -1.96
C GLY A 32 -5.78 10.14 -1.51
N VAL A 33 -5.98 9.55 -0.33
CA VAL A 33 -7.29 9.16 0.19
C VAL A 33 -7.94 10.32 0.93
N GLU A 34 -9.14 10.70 0.53
CA GLU A 34 -9.92 11.74 1.21
C GLU A 34 -10.19 11.37 2.68
N GLY A 35 -9.86 12.31 3.59
CA GLY A 35 -10.01 12.10 5.04
C GLY A 35 -9.00 11.16 5.67
N ASP A 36 -7.94 10.76 4.96
CA ASP A 36 -6.80 10.04 5.55
C ASP A 36 -5.72 11.02 6.03
N ALA A 37 -5.06 10.72 7.15
CA ALA A 37 -4.00 11.55 7.71
C ALA A 37 -2.76 11.69 6.80
N HIS A 38 -2.57 10.76 5.85
CA HIS A 38 -1.46 10.80 4.89
C HIS A 38 -1.82 11.51 3.58
N ARG A 39 -3.02 12.08 3.48
CA ARG A 39 -3.45 12.86 2.32
C ARG A 39 -2.62 14.13 2.16
N GLY A 40 -2.12 14.36 0.97
CA GLY A 40 -1.44 15.61 0.58
C GLY A 40 -0.48 15.41 -0.59
N ALA A 41 -0.26 16.46 -1.36
CA ALA A 41 0.71 16.47 -2.47
C ALA A 41 2.17 16.36 -1.97
N THR A 42 2.44 16.86 -0.76
CA THR A 42 3.73 16.72 -0.08
C THR A 42 3.64 15.67 1.02
N THR A 43 4.80 15.14 1.42
CA THR A 43 4.87 14.06 2.41
C THR A 43 4.16 14.43 3.72
N GLN A 44 3.31 13.53 4.20
CA GLN A 44 2.62 13.65 5.49
C GLN A 44 3.25 12.76 6.56
N HIS A 45 4.25 11.94 6.21
CA HIS A 45 5.00 11.17 7.19
C HIS A 45 5.78 12.10 8.12
N LEU A 46 5.45 12.10 9.41
CA LEU A 46 5.94 13.09 10.39
C LEU A 46 7.46 13.26 10.41
N TYR A 47 8.22 12.18 10.30
CA TYR A 47 9.68 12.23 10.24
C TYR A 47 10.19 12.90 8.96
N LEU A 48 9.66 12.50 7.78
CA LEU A 48 10.07 13.06 6.50
C LEU A 48 9.66 14.53 6.38
N LYS A 49 8.47 14.87 6.84
CA LYS A 49 7.97 16.25 6.87
C LYS A 49 8.83 17.20 7.70
N ARG A 50 9.42 16.69 8.80
CA ARG A 50 10.39 17.48 9.61
C ARG A 50 11.70 17.70 8.87
N LYS A 51 12.12 16.74 8.04
CA LYS A 51 13.37 16.80 7.27
C LYS A 51 13.25 17.68 6.03
N ASP A 52 12.21 17.50 5.25
CA ASP A 52 11.87 18.33 4.09
C ASP A 52 10.34 18.39 3.88
N PRO A 53 9.67 19.48 4.29
CA PRO A 53 8.22 19.61 4.15
C PRO A 53 7.75 19.75 2.70
N ARG A 54 8.66 20.01 1.75
CA ARG A 54 8.35 20.15 0.31
C ARG A 54 8.52 18.85 -0.46
N GLN A 55 9.05 17.79 0.17
CA GLN A 55 9.20 16.49 -0.48
C GLN A 55 7.86 16.00 -1.00
N LEU A 56 7.81 15.55 -2.26
CA LEU A 56 6.61 14.97 -2.84
C LEU A 56 6.15 13.74 -2.06
N ASN A 57 4.84 13.61 -1.92
CA ASN A 57 4.23 12.46 -1.25
C ASN A 57 4.15 11.26 -2.23
N LEU A 58 5.13 10.39 -2.17
CA LEU A 58 5.13 9.13 -2.93
C LEU A 58 4.35 8.00 -2.24
N CYS A 59 3.77 8.28 -1.05
CA CYS A 59 3.06 7.31 -0.21
C CYS A 59 1.60 7.74 -0.01
N GLN A 60 0.91 8.15 -1.09
CA GLN A 60 -0.47 8.64 -1.02
C GLN A 60 -1.49 7.52 -0.74
N VAL A 61 -1.24 6.32 -1.29
CA VAL A 61 -2.09 5.13 -1.09
C VAL A 61 -1.22 3.92 -0.84
N HIS A 62 -1.50 3.20 0.25
CA HIS A 62 -0.85 1.94 0.58
C HIS A 62 -1.74 0.76 0.18
N LEU A 63 -1.22 -0.14 -0.66
CA LEU A 63 -1.88 -1.39 -1.05
C LEU A 63 -1.18 -2.58 -0.40
N PHE A 64 -1.98 -3.55 0.06
CA PHE A 64 -1.50 -4.77 0.69
C PHE A 64 -2.24 -5.99 0.14
N ALA A 65 -1.55 -7.12 -0.02
CA ALA A 65 -2.14 -8.35 -0.52
C ALA A 65 -2.74 -9.19 0.61
N ALA A 66 -3.98 -9.64 0.46
CA ALA A 66 -4.66 -10.48 1.44
C ALA A 66 -3.98 -11.85 1.60
N GLU A 67 -3.31 -12.34 0.57
CA GLU A 67 -2.47 -13.53 0.63
C GLU A 67 -1.38 -13.44 1.70
N MET A 68 -0.86 -12.22 1.93
CA MET A 68 0.08 -11.98 3.02
C MET A 68 -0.61 -12.07 4.39
N LEU A 69 -1.87 -11.62 4.53
CA LEU A 69 -2.63 -11.83 5.77
C LEU A 69 -2.84 -13.31 6.05
N ASP A 70 -3.13 -14.12 5.01
CA ASP A 70 -3.27 -15.56 5.12
C ASP A 70 -1.96 -16.22 5.61
N GLU A 71 -0.80 -15.79 5.05
CA GLU A 71 0.52 -16.26 5.52
C GLU A 71 0.81 -15.85 6.97
N LEU A 72 0.43 -14.65 7.37
CA LEU A 72 0.61 -14.16 8.75
C LEU A 72 -0.29 -14.91 9.73
N ALA A 73 -1.53 -15.21 9.33
CA ALA A 73 -2.46 -16.01 10.13
C ALA A 73 -1.91 -17.41 10.40
N ALA A 74 -1.29 -18.06 9.40
CA ALA A 74 -0.62 -19.35 9.55
C ALA A 74 0.58 -19.31 10.53
N LYS A 75 1.09 -18.11 10.82
CA LYS A 75 2.17 -17.86 11.81
C LYS A 75 1.64 -17.34 13.16
N GLY A 76 0.31 -17.38 13.37
CA GLY A 76 -0.33 -16.96 14.59
C GLY A 76 -0.71 -15.48 14.68
N PHE A 77 -0.60 -14.73 13.58
CA PHE A 77 -0.99 -13.31 13.51
C PHE A 77 -2.29 -13.15 12.72
N THR A 78 -3.43 -13.34 13.36
CA THR A 78 -4.73 -13.05 12.75
C THR A 78 -4.95 -11.54 12.72
N LEU A 79 -5.03 -10.97 11.52
CA LEU A 79 -5.18 -9.53 11.26
C LEU A 79 -6.34 -9.29 10.30
N GLY A 80 -7.12 -8.26 10.58
CA GLY A 80 -8.18 -7.77 9.70
C GLY A 80 -7.72 -6.66 8.75
N PRO A 81 -8.62 -6.24 7.82
CA PRO A 81 -8.36 -5.11 6.94
C PRO A 81 -8.02 -3.83 7.70
N GLY A 82 -7.03 -3.09 7.22
CA GLY A 82 -6.53 -1.84 7.82
C GLY A 82 -5.54 -2.04 8.96
N GLU A 83 -5.36 -3.25 9.48
CA GLU A 83 -4.50 -3.52 10.65
C GLU A 83 -3.00 -3.54 10.32
N ILE A 84 -2.62 -3.57 9.04
CA ILE A 84 -1.25 -3.28 8.59
C ILE A 84 -1.07 -1.80 8.22
N GLY A 85 -2.14 -1.00 8.33
CA GLY A 85 -2.15 0.41 7.98
C GLY A 85 -2.37 0.66 6.48
N GLU A 86 -2.84 -0.33 5.75
CA GLU A 86 -3.15 -0.22 4.33
C GLU A 86 -4.46 0.54 4.09
N ASN A 87 -4.53 1.21 2.93
CA ASN A 87 -5.76 1.83 2.43
C ASN A 87 -6.58 0.85 1.59
N ILE A 88 -5.90 -0.05 0.87
CA ILE A 88 -6.55 -0.99 -0.05
C ILE A 88 -5.98 -2.38 0.19
N LEU A 89 -6.86 -3.32 0.56
CA LEU A 89 -6.55 -4.74 0.63
C LEU A 89 -6.97 -5.41 -0.67
N THR A 90 -6.03 -6.04 -1.36
CA THR A 90 -6.27 -6.70 -2.65
C THR A 90 -6.18 -8.22 -2.53
N ARG A 91 -6.75 -8.95 -3.51
CA ARG A 91 -6.55 -10.39 -3.69
C ARG A 91 -6.38 -10.74 -5.17
N GLY A 92 -5.58 -11.77 -5.44
CA GLY A 92 -5.38 -12.32 -6.78
C GLY A 92 -4.32 -11.58 -7.60
N LEU A 93 -3.50 -10.72 -6.98
CA LEU A 93 -2.39 -10.01 -7.62
C LEU A 93 -1.15 -10.00 -6.72
N ASP A 94 -0.03 -10.48 -7.24
CA ASP A 94 1.26 -10.32 -6.56
C ASP A 94 1.77 -8.89 -6.73
N LEU A 95 1.45 -8.06 -5.74
CA LEU A 95 1.83 -6.64 -5.72
C LEU A 95 3.35 -6.43 -5.71
N LEU A 96 4.11 -7.35 -5.09
CA LEU A 96 5.54 -7.15 -4.83
C LEU A 96 6.40 -7.37 -6.07
N THR A 97 5.88 -8.06 -7.09
CA THR A 97 6.58 -8.33 -8.36
C THR A 97 6.29 -7.30 -9.44
N LEU A 98 5.39 -6.36 -9.19
CA LEU A 98 5.05 -5.31 -10.16
C LEU A 98 6.26 -4.40 -10.42
N PRO A 99 6.46 -3.95 -11.67
CA PRO A 99 7.47 -2.95 -11.98
C PRO A 99 7.12 -1.56 -11.41
N LEU A 100 8.14 -0.78 -11.11
CA LEU A 100 7.98 0.65 -10.79
C LEU A 100 7.27 1.38 -11.93
N GLY A 101 6.27 2.21 -11.61
CA GLY A 101 5.46 2.94 -12.58
C GLY A 101 4.29 2.12 -13.15
N THR A 102 4.02 0.91 -12.61
CA THR A 102 2.80 0.16 -12.96
C THR A 102 1.57 0.96 -12.56
N GLN A 103 0.59 1.05 -13.46
CA GLN A 103 -0.70 1.65 -13.17
C GLN A 103 -1.72 0.59 -12.79
N LEU A 104 -2.40 0.82 -11.68
CA LEU A 104 -3.49 -0.01 -11.18
C LEU A 104 -4.79 0.75 -11.36
N HIS A 105 -5.68 0.22 -12.19
CA HIS A 105 -7.03 0.70 -12.37
C HIS A 105 -7.93 0.06 -11.32
N LEU A 106 -8.52 0.88 -10.47
CA LEU A 106 -9.31 0.47 -9.29
C LEU A 106 -10.78 0.83 -9.52
N GLY A 107 -11.62 -0.18 -9.66
CA GLY A 107 -13.03 0.03 -9.97
C GLY A 107 -13.25 0.69 -11.34
N ALA A 108 -14.20 1.63 -11.39
CA ALA A 108 -14.63 2.24 -12.64
C ALA A 108 -13.68 3.34 -13.15
N GLU A 109 -13.10 4.15 -12.25
CA GLU A 109 -12.46 5.41 -12.65
C GLU A 109 -11.07 5.63 -12.07
N ALA A 110 -10.82 5.19 -10.83
CA ALA A 110 -9.60 5.53 -10.11
C ALA A 110 -8.37 4.83 -10.72
N ILE A 111 -7.27 5.57 -10.79
CA ILE A 111 -5.97 5.06 -11.27
C ILE A 111 -4.89 5.50 -10.29
N VAL A 112 -4.10 4.54 -9.81
CA VAL A 112 -2.91 4.81 -9.02
C VAL A 112 -1.65 4.29 -9.74
N GLU A 113 -0.52 4.94 -9.53
CA GLU A 113 0.78 4.53 -10.04
C GLU A 113 1.67 4.04 -8.90
N VAL A 114 2.24 2.86 -9.04
CA VAL A 114 3.12 2.23 -8.05
C VAL A 114 4.44 2.98 -7.98
N THR A 115 4.77 3.46 -6.77
CA THR A 115 5.97 4.25 -6.48
C THR A 115 7.07 3.46 -5.79
N GLY A 116 6.74 2.36 -5.11
CA GLY A 116 7.76 1.51 -4.49
C GLY A 116 7.22 0.62 -3.38
N LEU A 117 8.14 -0.03 -2.67
CA LEU A 117 7.85 -0.94 -1.56
C LEU A 117 7.78 -0.18 -0.24
N ARG A 118 6.77 -0.48 0.56
CA ARG A 118 6.71 0.00 1.95
C ARG A 118 7.79 -0.70 2.78
N THR A 119 8.58 0.10 3.49
CA THR A 119 9.56 -0.43 4.45
C THR A 119 8.86 -0.80 5.76
N PRO A 120 8.98 -2.06 6.26
CA PRO A 120 8.48 -2.43 7.58
C PRO A 120 9.14 -1.58 8.67
N CYS A 121 8.37 -0.86 9.46
CA CYS A 121 8.85 0.01 10.53
C CYS A 121 8.55 -0.58 11.93
N SER A 122 9.17 -0.04 12.96
CA SER A 122 8.98 -0.48 14.36
C SER A 122 7.56 -0.30 14.90
N GLN A 123 6.75 0.56 14.27
CA GLN A 123 5.33 0.71 14.64
C GLN A 123 4.54 -0.60 14.46
N ILE A 124 4.98 -1.47 13.56
CA ILE A 124 4.38 -2.80 13.34
C ILE A 124 4.50 -3.66 14.60
N ASP A 125 5.70 -3.70 15.19
CA ASP A 125 5.93 -4.43 16.45
C ASP A 125 5.30 -3.72 17.65
N GLY A 126 5.16 -2.40 17.61
CA GLY A 126 4.38 -1.65 18.59
C GLY A 126 2.89 -2.01 18.56
N TYR A 127 2.34 -2.35 17.40
CA TYR A 127 0.97 -2.80 17.23
C TYR A 127 0.79 -4.28 17.59
N ARG A 128 1.68 -5.16 17.09
CA ARG A 128 1.71 -6.60 17.39
C ARG A 128 3.16 -7.04 17.52
N SER A 129 3.58 -7.38 18.73
CA SER A 129 4.94 -7.81 19.03
C SER A 129 5.35 -9.01 18.17
N GLY A 130 6.51 -8.92 17.52
CA GLY A 130 7.06 -9.95 16.66
C GLY A 130 6.50 -9.99 15.22
N LEU A 131 5.55 -9.13 14.88
CA LEU A 131 4.95 -9.09 13.54
C LEU A 131 5.92 -8.57 12.48
N GLN A 132 6.71 -7.55 12.80
CA GLN A 132 7.59 -6.86 11.86
C GLN A 132 8.55 -7.82 11.14
N GLN A 133 9.12 -8.81 11.85
CA GLN A 133 10.05 -9.76 11.26
C GLN A 133 9.46 -10.58 10.11
N HIS A 134 8.14 -10.83 10.10
CA HIS A 134 7.45 -11.60 9.07
C HIS A 134 7.12 -10.77 7.82
N LEU A 135 7.24 -9.44 7.91
CA LEU A 135 7.11 -8.51 6.79
C LEU A 135 8.47 -8.17 6.14
N TRP A 136 9.54 -8.77 6.62
CA TRP A 136 10.81 -8.85 5.93
C TRP A 136 10.94 -10.22 5.26
N GLY A 137 11.35 -10.22 3.97
CA GLY A 137 11.63 -11.44 3.23
C GLY A 137 13.10 -11.83 3.29
N GLN A 138 13.49 -12.75 2.41
CA GLN A 138 14.86 -13.21 2.25
C GLN A 138 15.78 -12.06 1.81
N ARG A 139 17.09 -12.29 1.94
CA ARG A 139 18.08 -11.35 1.41
C ARG A 139 18.18 -11.50 -0.10
N ASP A 140 18.25 -10.38 -0.79
CA ASP A 140 18.54 -10.31 -2.22
C ASP A 140 20.04 -10.61 -2.48
N ALA A 141 20.44 -10.59 -3.75
CA ALA A 141 21.82 -10.82 -4.18
C ALA A 141 22.81 -9.79 -3.61
N ALA A 142 22.35 -8.60 -3.20
CA ALA A 142 23.14 -7.57 -2.54
C ALA A 142 23.16 -7.72 -1.00
N GLY A 143 22.57 -8.80 -0.45
CA GLY A 143 22.49 -9.09 0.98
C GLY A 143 21.46 -8.26 1.75
N LYS A 144 20.62 -7.47 1.06
CA LYS A 144 19.58 -6.66 1.68
C LYS A 144 18.30 -7.48 1.84
N LYS A 145 17.65 -7.38 3.01
CA LYS A 145 16.33 -8.00 3.20
C LYS A 145 15.31 -7.40 2.25
N THR A 146 14.55 -8.24 1.56
CA THR A 146 13.43 -7.82 0.74
C THR A 146 12.26 -7.34 1.62
N ARG A 147 11.41 -6.47 1.08
CA ARG A 147 10.28 -5.87 1.81
C ARG A 147 8.98 -6.54 1.38
N ARG A 148 8.14 -6.89 2.37
CA ARG A 148 6.88 -7.58 2.15
C ARG A 148 5.69 -6.86 2.80
N ALA A 149 5.87 -5.59 3.19
CA ALA A 149 4.82 -4.79 3.84
C ALA A 149 3.87 -4.08 2.85
N GLY A 150 3.79 -4.56 1.60
CA GLY A 150 2.97 -3.99 0.55
C GLY A 150 3.70 -2.92 -0.27
N ILE A 151 2.93 -2.24 -1.11
CA ILE A 151 3.42 -1.22 -2.03
C ILE A 151 2.80 0.14 -1.76
N MET A 152 3.53 1.18 -2.11
CA MET A 152 3.06 2.56 -2.10
C MET A 152 2.73 3.03 -3.50
N SER A 153 1.81 3.99 -3.60
CA SER A 153 1.39 4.56 -4.87
C SER A 153 0.97 6.02 -4.73
N VAL A 154 0.90 6.70 -5.87
CA VAL A 154 0.32 8.03 -6.03
C VAL A 154 -0.96 7.94 -6.86
N VAL A 155 -1.89 8.85 -6.63
CA VAL A 155 -3.17 8.89 -7.38
C VAL A 155 -2.98 9.70 -8.64
N LEU A 156 -3.08 9.06 -9.80
CA LEU A 156 -3.08 9.73 -11.10
C LEU A 156 -4.47 10.26 -11.46
N ARG A 157 -5.51 9.46 -11.21
CA ARG A 157 -6.91 9.81 -11.43
C ARG A 157 -7.74 9.45 -10.23
N GLY A 158 -8.50 10.39 -9.73
CA GLY A 158 -9.41 10.20 -8.61
C GLY A 158 -10.63 9.34 -8.97
N GLY A 159 -11.36 8.92 -7.95
CA GLY A 159 -12.57 8.13 -8.07
C GLY A 159 -12.92 7.41 -6.78
N ILE A 160 -14.12 6.85 -6.74
CA ILE A 160 -14.57 6.02 -5.61
C ILE A 160 -14.05 4.60 -5.81
N VAL A 161 -13.57 4.01 -4.71
CA VAL A 161 -13.06 2.63 -4.64
C VAL A 161 -13.75 1.92 -3.49
N ALA A 162 -14.29 0.73 -3.77
CA ALA A 162 -15.08 -0.06 -2.81
C ALA A 162 -14.67 -1.54 -2.82
N PRO A 163 -14.99 -2.29 -1.74
CA PRO A 163 -14.87 -3.74 -1.74
C PRO A 163 -15.69 -4.37 -2.89
N GLY A 164 -15.10 -5.36 -3.56
CA GLY A 164 -15.70 -6.02 -4.74
C GLY A 164 -15.28 -5.40 -6.07
N ASP A 165 -14.70 -4.22 -6.08
CA ASP A 165 -14.18 -3.61 -7.31
C ASP A 165 -13.10 -4.45 -7.96
N ALA A 166 -13.15 -4.54 -9.30
CA ALA A 166 -12.11 -5.19 -10.09
C ALA A 166 -10.84 -4.33 -10.12
N LEU A 167 -9.70 -5.01 -10.14
CA LEU A 167 -8.39 -4.40 -10.26
C LEU A 167 -7.75 -4.84 -11.59
N ARG A 168 -7.35 -3.89 -12.43
CA ARG A 168 -6.67 -4.14 -13.70
C ARG A 168 -5.28 -3.51 -13.68
N VAL A 169 -4.33 -4.17 -14.33
CA VAL A 169 -2.92 -3.77 -14.34
C VAL A 169 -2.54 -3.27 -15.74
N THR A 170 -1.89 -2.12 -15.80
CA THR A 170 -1.18 -1.62 -16.99
C THR A 170 0.29 -1.48 -16.64
N LEU A 171 1.14 -2.26 -17.29
CA LEU A 171 2.58 -2.22 -17.07
C LEU A 171 3.20 -0.99 -17.73
N PRO A 172 4.29 -0.43 -17.16
CA PRO A 172 5.04 0.66 -17.79
C PRO A 172 5.76 0.17 -19.06
N PRO A 173 6.23 1.09 -19.92
CA PRO A 173 7.10 0.72 -21.03
C PRO A 173 8.37 0.01 -20.59
N LEU A 174 8.91 -0.84 -21.46
CA LEU A 174 10.22 -1.48 -21.26
C LEU A 174 11.37 -0.47 -21.35
N PRO A 175 12.49 -0.70 -20.63
CA PRO A 175 12.75 -1.82 -19.74
C PRO A 175 12.07 -1.64 -18.37
N HIS A 176 11.53 -2.72 -17.82
CA HIS A 176 10.94 -2.68 -16.49
C HIS A 176 12.01 -2.49 -15.40
N ARG A 177 11.67 -1.72 -14.38
CA ARG A 177 12.48 -1.51 -13.17
C ARG A 177 11.82 -2.15 -11.97
N ALA A 178 12.59 -2.91 -11.19
CA ALA A 178 12.10 -3.49 -9.95
C ALA A 178 11.74 -2.39 -8.93
N LEU A 179 10.80 -2.70 -8.02
CA LEU A 179 10.45 -1.80 -6.92
C LEU A 179 11.59 -1.69 -5.92
N GLY A 180 11.94 -0.46 -5.61
CA GLY A 180 12.79 -0.10 -4.47
C GLY A 180 11.96 0.38 -3.27
N PRO A 181 12.60 0.71 -2.14
CA PRO A 181 11.93 1.35 -1.01
C PRO A 181 11.52 2.78 -1.35
N VAL A 182 10.39 3.22 -0.81
CA VAL A 182 9.92 4.61 -0.82
C VAL A 182 10.05 5.21 0.57
#